data_a5603b3a9ce14b6849c08d9758fe4296
#
_entry.id   a5603b3a9ce14b6849c08d9758fe4296
#
_cell.length_a   1.000
_cell.length_b   1.000
_cell.length_c   1.000
_cell.angle_alpha   90.00
_cell.angle_beta   90.00
_cell.angle_gamma   90.00
#
_symmetry.space_group_name_H-M   'P 1'
#
loop_
_entity.id
_entity.type
_entity.pdbx_description
1 polymer ?
#
loop_
_entity_poly.entity_id
_entity_poly.type
_entity_poly.pdbx_seq_one_letter_code
_entity_poly.pdbx_strand_id
1 'polypeptide(L)'
;MEQKILDCTLRDGGLVNRFYFTDDFVRGLYQANLQAGIDYMEFGYKASEALFDRREFGKWKFCREEDLRAVVGDNKTSMKISVMADVGRTDYSKDILEKKDSVIDMVRIAAYAEQMGEAMEMVSCCKERGYETSVNIMAISNNTDEEIDRALETVSKSRADAV
;
A
#
# COMPACT_ATOMS: atom_id res chain seq x y z
N MET A 1 -5.24 22.27 -7.70
CA MET A 1 -4.75 20.95 -7.20
C MET A 1 -5.94 20.01 -7.28
N GLU A 2 -5.83 18.89 -7.98
CA GLU A 2 -6.92 17.90 -8.08
C GLU A 2 -6.93 17.07 -6.79
N GLN A 3 -8.09 16.94 -6.14
CA GLN A 3 -8.24 16.11 -4.94
C GLN A 3 -8.50 14.67 -5.37
N LYS A 4 -7.87 13.71 -4.70
CA LYS A 4 -8.06 12.28 -4.89
C LYS A 4 -8.53 11.64 -3.59
N ILE A 5 -9.44 10.68 -3.70
CA ILE A 5 -10.00 9.96 -2.56
C ILE A 5 -9.45 8.54 -2.55
N LEU A 6 -8.86 8.15 -1.42
CA LEU A 6 -8.36 6.81 -1.15
C LEU A 6 -9.22 6.15 -0.06
N ASP A 7 -9.88 5.04 -0.39
CA ASP A 7 -10.55 4.19 0.60
C ASP A 7 -9.56 3.20 1.22
N CYS A 8 -9.42 3.22 2.54
CA CYS A 8 -8.55 2.34 3.31
C CYS A 8 -9.34 1.33 4.17
N THR A 9 -10.61 1.12 3.93
CA THR A 9 -11.50 0.30 4.79
C THR A 9 -10.95 -1.10 5.02
N LEU A 10 -10.45 -1.77 3.99
CA LEU A 10 -9.88 -3.12 4.14
C LEU A 10 -8.54 -3.10 4.88
N ARG A 11 -7.66 -2.19 4.52
CA ARG A 11 -6.33 -2.12 5.13
C ARG A 11 -6.42 -1.79 6.62
N ASP A 12 -7.19 -0.76 7.00
CA ASP A 12 -7.36 -0.36 8.39
C ASP A 12 -8.20 -1.38 9.18
N GLY A 13 -9.35 -1.81 8.64
CA GLY A 13 -10.20 -2.81 9.28
C GLY A 13 -9.48 -4.15 9.49
N GLY A 14 -8.54 -4.49 8.62
CA GLY A 14 -7.70 -5.67 8.74
C GLY A 14 -6.85 -5.71 10.01
N LEU A 15 -6.50 -4.57 10.57
CA LEU A 15 -5.76 -4.49 11.85
C LEU A 15 -6.60 -5.00 13.03
N VAL A 16 -7.93 -4.93 12.95
CA VAL A 16 -8.84 -5.38 14.00
C VAL A 16 -9.15 -6.87 13.90
N ASN A 17 -9.30 -7.41 12.66
CA ASN A 17 -9.74 -8.78 12.41
C ASN A 17 -8.65 -9.69 11.82
N ARG A 18 -7.39 -9.30 11.91
CA ARG A 18 -6.24 -10.02 11.32
C ARG A 18 -6.37 -10.24 9.81
N PHE A 19 -7.01 -9.33 9.10
CA PHE A 19 -7.22 -9.35 7.64
C PHE A 19 -8.13 -10.49 7.14
N TYR A 20 -8.97 -11.05 8.00
CA TYR A 20 -9.99 -12.01 7.62
C TYR A 20 -11.25 -11.28 7.16
N PHE A 21 -11.42 -11.19 5.86
CA PHE A 21 -12.64 -10.74 5.20
C PHE A 21 -13.11 -11.78 4.21
N THR A 22 -14.43 -11.95 4.07
CA THR A 22 -14.98 -12.83 3.04
C THR A 22 -14.84 -12.18 1.66
N ASP A 23 -14.71 -13.00 0.64
CA ASP A 23 -14.58 -12.50 -0.75
C ASP A 23 -15.81 -11.69 -1.18
N ASP A 24 -17.00 -12.07 -0.72
CA ASP A 24 -18.24 -11.36 -1.02
C ASP A 24 -18.24 -9.96 -0.39
N PHE A 25 -17.76 -9.82 0.84
CA PHE A 25 -17.60 -8.50 1.45
C PHE A 25 -16.63 -7.62 0.65
N VAL A 26 -15.46 -8.17 0.29
CA VAL A 26 -14.43 -7.41 -0.44
C VAL A 26 -14.92 -7.01 -1.84
N ARG A 27 -15.62 -7.91 -2.55
CA ARG A 27 -16.25 -7.59 -3.84
C ARG A 27 -17.34 -6.53 -3.70
N GLY A 28 -18.18 -6.65 -2.67
CA GLY A 28 -19.22 -5.66 -2.37
C GLY A 28 -18.64 -4.27 -2.12
N LEU A 29 -17.57 -4.18 -1.31
CA LEU A 29 -16.88 -2.92 -1.05
C LEU A 29 -16.22 -2.36 -2.32
N TYR A 30 -15.55 -3.19 -3.12
CA TYR A 30 -14.95 -2.78 -4.40
C TYR A 30 -16.03 -2.17 -5.33
N GLN A 31 -17.19 -2.82 -5.46
CA GLN A 31 -18.28 -2.31 -6.29
C GLN A 31 -18.89 -1.00 -5.73
N ALA A 32 -19.03 -0.90 -4.41
CA ALA A 32 -19.51 0.33 -3.77
C ALA A 32 -18.55 1.50 -4.02
N ASN A 33 -17.24 1.28 -3.91
CA ASN A 33 -16.22 2.28 -4.19
C ASN A 33 -16.24 2.74 -5.66
N LEU A 34 -16.42 1.81 -6.59
CA LEU A 34 -16.58 2.15 -8.01
C LEU A 34 -17.81 3.05 -8.25
N GLN A 35 -18.95 2.71 -7.64
CA GLN A 35 -20.19 3.49 -7.76
C GLN A 35 -20.07 4.87 -7.10
N ALA A 36 -19.30 4.98 -6.02
CA ALA A 36 -19.04 6.23 -5.31
C ALA A 36 -18.00 7.13 -6.01
N GLY A 37 -17.33 6.63 -7.05
CA GLY A 37 -16.31 7.38 -7.77
C GLY A 37 -15.01 7.57 -6.97
N ILE A 38 -14.66 6.60 -6.10
CA ILE A 38 -13.40 6.58 -5.35
C ILE A 38 -12.23 6.44 -6.34
N ASP A 39 -11.16 7.20 -6.12
CA ASP A 39 -9.99 7.18 -7.02
C ASP A 39 -9.07 5.98 -6.74
N TYR A 40 -8.88 5.63 -5.47
CA TYR A 40 -8.00 4.53 -5.04
C TYR A 40 -8.68 3.66 -3.98
N MET A 41 -8.50 2.35 -4.07
CA MET A 41 -8.88 1.41 -3.00
C MET A 41 -7.65 0.67 -2.49
N GLU A 42 -7.37 0.79 -1.19
CA GLU A 42 -6.26 0.10 -0.53
C GLU A 42 -6.73 -1.24 0.07
N PHE A 43 -6.30 -2.34 -0.54
CA PHE A 43 -6.75 -3.68 -0.19
C PHE A 43 -6.13 -4.23 1.10
N GLY A 44 -4.90 -3.85 1.39
CA GLY A 44 -4.19 -4.34 2.56
C GLY A 44 -2.70 -4.11 2.47
N TYR A 45 -1.93 -5.11 2.92
CA TYR A 45 -0.47 -5.03 2.97
C TYR A 45 0.21 -5.96 1.96
N LYS A 46 1.44 -5.61 1.61
CA LYS A 46 2.42 -6.48 0.98
C LYS A 46 3.39 -7.04 2.05
N ALA A 47 2.84 -7.66 3.10
CA ALA A 47 3.66 -8.22 4.16
C ALA A 47 4.42 -9.46 3.68
N SER A 48 5.69 -9.57 4.07
CA SER A 48 6.52 -10.71 3.71
C SER A 48 6.07 -12.00 4.42
N GLU A 49 5.86 -13.07 3.66
CA GLU A 49 5.50 -14.38 4.20
C GLU A 49 6.65 -15.05 4.97
N ALA A 50 7.87 -14.53 4.84
CA ALA A 50 8.98 -14.96 5.67
C ALA A 50 8.88 -14.44 7.11
N LEU A 51 8.13 -13.35 7.34
CA LEU A 51 7.96 -12.71 8.64
C LEU A 51 6.57 -12.96 9.26
N PHE A 52 5.56 -13.21 8.44
CA PHE A 52 4.17 -13.37 8.88
C PHE A 52 3.61 -14.72 8.41
N ASP A 53 3.06 -15.49 9.35
CA ASP A 53 2.46 -16.79 9.03
C ASP A 53 1.06 -16.62 8.43
N ARG A 54 0.82 -17.18 7.25
CA ARG A 54 -0.49 -17.18 6.58
C ARG A 54 -1.59 -17.92 7.36
N ARG A 55 -1.23 -18.75 8.30
CA ARG A 55 -2.20 -19.42 9.20
C ARG A 55 -2.75 -18.49 10.27
N GLU A 56 -2.04 -17.38 10.55
CA GLU A 56 -2.43 -16.40 11.57
C GLU A 56 -3.12 -15.18 11.00
N PHE A 57 -2.99 -14.94 9.69
CA PHE A 57 -3.52 -13.76 9.02
C PHE A 57 -4.30 -14.13 7.75
N GLY A 58 -5.37 -13.38 7.50
CA GLY A 58 -6.11 -13.45 6.24
C GLY A 58 -5.28 -12.97 5.05
N LYS A 59 -5.73 -13.34 3.86
CA LYS A 59 -5.02 -13.12 2.58
C LYS A 59 -4.72 -11.64 2.28
N TRP A 60 -5.51 -10.71 2.80
CA TRP A 60 -5.33 -9.26 2.61
C TRP A 60 -4.16 -8.67 3.40
N LYS A 61 -3.53 -9.44 4.31
CA LYS A 61 -2.22 -9.11 4.89
C LYS A 61 -1.10 -9.20 3.85
N PHE A 62 -1.27 -10.02 2.83
CA PHE A 62 -0.24 -10.32 1.83
C PHE A 62 -0.57 -9.75 0.45
N CYS A 63 -1.85 -9.51 0.16
CA CYS A 63 -2.35 -9.01 -1.12
C CYS A 63 -1.65 -9.66 -2.31
N ARG A 64 -1.69 -11.02 -2.37
CA ARG A 64 -1.14 -11.74 -3.51
C ARG A 64 -1.88 -11.39 -4.78
N GLU A 65 -1.20 -11.46 -5.91
CA GLU A 65 -1.78 -11.10 -7.21
C GLU A 65 -3.02 -11.94 -7.54
N GLU A 66 -3.00 -13.24 -7.26
CA GLU A 66 -4.15 -14.13 -7.47
C GLU A 66 -5.37 -13.73 -6.61
N ASP A 67 -5.15 -13.28 -5.35
CA ASP A 67 -6.22 -12.84 -4.46
C ASP A 67 -6.84 -11.52 -4.92
N LEU A 68 -6.02 -10.58 -5.37
CA LEU A 68 -6.48 -9.31 -5.94
C LEU A 68 -7.28 -9.56 -7.22
N ARG A 69 -6.73 -10.34 -8.17
CA ARG A 69 -7.40 -10.67 -9.43
C ARG A 69 -8.72 -11.43 -9.24
N ALA A 70 -8.85 -12.25 -8.21
CA ALA A 70 -10.10 -12.91 -7.89
C ALA A 70 -11.25 -11.93 -7.57
N VAL A 71 -10.92 -10.68 -7.18
CA VAL A 71 -11.90 -9.62 -6.88
C VAL A 71 -12.03 -8.64 -8.04
N VAL A 72 -10.91 -8.12 -8.55
CA VAL A 72 -10.89 -6.98 -9.49
C VAL A 72 -10.71 -7.39 -10.96
N GLY A 73 -10.41 -8.67 -11.22
CA GLY A 73 -10.01 -9.15 -12.54
C GLY A 73 -8.72 -8.46 -13.01
N ASP A 74 -8.71 -7.96 -14.24
CA ASP A 74 -7.61 -7.16 -14.80
C ASP A 74 -7.74 -5.65 -14.47
N ASN A 75 -8.67 -5.29 -13.59
CA ASN A 75 -9.00 -3.91 -13.20
C ASN A 75 -9.04 -2.94 -14.39
N LYS A 76 -9.99 -3.11 -15.28
CA LYS A 76 -10.22 -2.22 -16.44
C LYS A 76 -11.08 -0.99 -16.07
N THR A 77 -11.11 -0.61 -14.79
CA THR A 77 -11.89 0.53 -14.29
C THR A 77 -11.02 1.75 -14.11
N SER A 78 -11.64 2.89 -13.77
CA SER A 78 -10.91 4.12 -13.43
C SER A 78 -10.32 4.11 -12.02
N MET A 79 -10.86 3.25 -11.11
CA MET A 79 -10.37 3.16 -9.74
C MET A 79 -9.05 2.38 -9.70
N LYS A 80 -8.04 2.99 -9.11
CA LYS A 80 -6.70 2.40 -8.95
C LYS A 80 -6.62 1.52 -7.72
N ILE A 81 -5.86 0.44 -7.83
CA ILE A 81 -5.61 -0.51 -6.74
C ILE A 81 -4.36 -0.10 -5.98
N SER A 82 -4.49 0.04 -4.67
CA SER A 82 -3.40 0.38 -3.77
C SER A 82 -3.14 -0.72 -2.74
N VAL A 83 -1.89 -0.82 -2.31
CA VAL A 83 -1.46 -1.66 -1.19
C VAL A 83 -0.43 -0.90 -0.35
N MET A 84 -0.34 -1.25 0.94
CA MET A 84 0.67 -0.70 1.82
C MET A 84 1.86 -1.66 1.95
N ALA A 85 3.06 -1.10 1.97
CA ALA A 85 4.32 -1.82 2.18
C ALA A 85 5.09 -1.15 3.32
N ASP A 86 5.21 -1.84 4.46
CA ASP A 86 5.92 -1.31 5.62
C ASP A 86 7.42 -1.60 5.50
N VAL A 87 8.24 -0.60 5.79
CA VAL A 87 9.69 -0.76 5.94
C VAL A 87 9.99 -1.81 7.01
N GLY A 88 10.89 -2.73 6.70
CA GLY A 88 11.27 -3.84 7.56
C GLY A 88 10.24 -4.98 7.68
N ARG A 89 9.07 -4.88 6.97
CA ARG A 89 8.01 -5.90 6.98
C ARG A 89 7.62 -6.41 5.61
N THR A 90 8.10 -5.76 4.56
CA THR A 90 7.93 -6.13 3.16
C THR A 90 9.29 -6.44 2.56
N ASP A 91 9.49 -7.61 1.95
CA ASP A 91 10.64 -7.85 1.09
C ASP A 91 10.33 -7.27 -0.30
N TYR A 92 10.60 -5.97 -0.47
CA TYR A 92 10.23 -5.24 -1.69
C TYR A 92 10.93 -5.77 -2.94
N SER A 93 12.03 -6.49 -2.77
CA SER A 93 12.74 -7.11 -3.89
C SER A 93 12.00 -8.33 -4.44
N LYS A 94 11.23 -9.04 -3.59
CA LYS A 94 10.52 -10.29 -3.94
C LYS A 94 9.01 -10.13 -3.96
N ASP A 95 8.43 -9.39 -2.99
CA ASP A 95 6.99 -9.34 -2.78
C ASP A 95 6.28 -8.37 -3.73
N ILE A 96 7.03 -7.42 -4.34
CA ILE A 96 6.48 -6.45 -5.31
C ILE A 96 6.90 -6.88 -6.72
N LEU A 97 5.92 -7.25 -7.54
CA LEU A 97 6.14 -7.67 -8.93
C LEU A 97 6.45 -6.47 -9.84
N GLU A 98 6.82 -6.73 -11.11
CA GLU A 98 6.80 -5.70 -12.15
C GLU A 98 5.35 -5.23 -12.40
N LYS A 99 5.12 -3.94 -12.65
CA LYS A 99 3.77 -3.39 -12.88
C LYS A 99 2.99 -4.12 -14.00
N LYS A 100 3.69 -4.54 -15.06
CA LYS A 100 3.09 -5.29 -16.18
C LYS A 100 2.45 -6.62 -15.78
N ASP A 101 2.90 -7.20 -14.65
CA ASP A 101 2.45 -8.50 -14.14
C ASP A 101 1.48 -8.34 -12.95
N SER A 102 1.13 -7.08 -12.60
CA SER A 102 0.32 -6.76 -11.41
C SER A 102 -0.88 -5.87 -11.75
N VAL A 103 -1.99 -6.09 -11.03
CA VAL A 103 -3.17 -5.20 -11.03
C VAL A 103 -3.01 -4.02 -10.06
N ILE A 104 -1.99 -4.04 -9.19
CA ILE A 104 -1.69 -2.92 -8.28
C ILE A 104 -1.21 -1.73 -9.09
N ASP A 105 -1.70 -0.53 -8.77
CA ASP A 105 -1.32 0.73 -9.40
C ASP A 105 -0.41 1.57 -8.51
N MET A 106 -0.65 1.55 -7.19
CA MET A 106 0.09 2.33 -6.21
C MET A 106 0.61 1.45 -5.07
N VAL A 107 1.87 1.65 -4.70
CA VAL A 107 2.45 1.10 -3.46
C VAL A 107 2.65 2.25 -2.49
N ARG A 108 1.99 2.19 -1.32
CA ARG A 108 2.14 3.17 -0.25
C ARG A 108 3.16 2.66 0.77
N ILE A 109 4.29 3.34 0.85
CA ILE A 109 5.41 2.97 1.74
C ILE A 109 5.18 3.60 3.11
N ALA A 110 5.08 2.77 4.15
CA ALA A 110 4.95 3.24 5.53
C ALA A 110 6.27 3.04 6.28
N ALA A 111 6.75 4.11 6.92
CA ALA A 111 8.02 4.13 7.62
C ALA A 111 8.00 5.11 8.78
N TYR A 112 8.79 4.87 9.81
CA TYR A 112 9.08 5.86 10.83
C TYR A 112 10.13 6.87 10.33
N ALA A 113 10.21 8.03 10.97
CA ALA A 113 11.12 9.11 10.54
C ALA A 113 12.59 8.66 10.43
N GLU A 114 13.03 7.79 11.32
CA GLU A 114 14.38 7.22 11.32
C GLU A 114 14.63 6.19 10.20
N GLN A 115 13.60 5.70 9.55
CA GLN A 115 13.67 4.69 8.48
C GLN A 115 13.64 5.29 7.07
N MET A 116 13.70 6.62 6.93
CA MET A 116 13.54 7.28 5.62
C MET A 116 14.57 6.83 4.58
N GLY A 117 15.77 6.43 4.98
CA GLY A 117 16.77 5.88 4.05
C GLY A 117 16.25 4.64 3.32
N GLU A 118 15.81 3.63 4.07
CA GLU A 118 15.25 2.38 3.52
C GLU A 118 13.93 2.64 2.77
N ALA A 119 13.09 3.56 3.28
CA ALA A 119 11.88 3.96 2.59
C ALA A 119 12.17 4.50 1.18
N MET A 120 13.23 5.29 1.00
CA MET A 120 13.61 5.83 -0.31
C MET A 120 14.16 4.75 -1.26
N GLU A 121 14.81 3.71 -0.73
CA GLU A 121 15.20 2.53 -1.52
C GLU A 121 13.94 1.79 -2.02
N MET A 122 12.94 1.59 -1.15
CA MET A 122 11.65 1.01 -1.55
C MET A 122 10.93 1.86 -2.59
N VAL A 123 10.89 3.20 -2.42
CA VAL A 123 10.33 4.13 -3.42
C VAL A 123 11.03 3.94 -4.76
N SER A 124 12.36 3.96 -4.79
CA SER A 124 13.14 3.77 -6.01
C SER A 124 12.80 2.46 -6.71
N CYS A 125 12.80 1.36 -5.96
CA CYS A 125 12.46 0.04 -6.47
C CYS A 125 11.04 -0.01 -7.08
N CYS A 126 10.04 0.55 -6.37
CA CYS A 126 8.66 0.60 -6.86
C CYS A 126 8.53 1.47 -8.11
N LYS A 127 9.21 2.64 -8.15
CA LYS A 127 9.22 3.52 -9.33
C LYS A 127 9.88 2.87 -10.55
N GLU A 128 10.98 2.15 -10.35
CA GLU A 128 11.65 1.41 -11.43
C GLU A 128 10.77 0.32 -12.01
N ARG A 129 9.93 -0.32 -11.17
CA ARG A 129 8.94 -1.31 -11.58
C ARG A 129 7.66 -0.71 -12.18
N GLY A 130 7.52 0.62 -12.20
CA GLY A 130 6.42 1.32 -12.87
C GLY A 130 5.22 1.67 -12.00
N TYR A 131 5.34 1.61 -10.67
CA TYR A 131 4.27 1.95 -9.75
C TYR A 131 4.18 3.45 -9.44
N GLU A 132 2.97 3.92 -9.13
CA GLU A 132 2.80 5.12 -8.32
C GLU A 132 3.21 4.82 -6.89
N THR A 133 3.75 5.83 -6.18
CA THR A 133 4.22 5.66 -4.81
C THR A 133 3.78 6.81 -3.93
N SER A 134 3.47 6.51 -2.67
CA SER A 134 3.38 7.53 -1.62
C SER A 134 4.19 7.10 -0.40
N VAL A 135 4.60 8.08 0.41
CA VAL A 135 5.31 7.84 1.67
C VAL A 135 4.44 8.25 2.83
N ASN A 136 4.22 7.33 3.76
CA ASN A 136 3.49 7.58 5.00
C ASN A 136 4.48 7.62 6.16
N ILE A 137 4.72 8.79 6.73
CA ILE A 137 5.55 8.94 7.94
C ILE A 137 4.69 8.57 9.14
N MET A 138 4.99 7.43 9.77
CA MET A 138 4.22 6.89 10.89
C MET A 138 4.56 7.59 12.20
N ALA A 139 3.59 7.65 13.13
CA ALA A 139 3.75 8.15 14.49
C ALA A 139 4.42 9.54 14.57
N ILE A 140 4.09 10.42 13.65
CA ILE A 140 4.69 11.74 13.50
C ILE A 140 4.62 12.57 14.81
N SER A 141 3.59 12.34 15.63
CA SER A 141 3.44 13.02 16.93
C SER A 141 4.50 12.63 17.98
N ASN A 142 5.28 11.58 17.74
CA ASN A 142 6.36 11.15 18.62
C ASN A 142 7.72 11.73 18.23
N ASN A 143 7.78 12.50 17.14
CA ASN A 143 9.00 13.09 16.61
C ASN A 143 9.11 14.56 16.99
N THR A 144 10.34 15.06 17.06
CA THR A 144 10.62 16.49 17.15
C THR A 144 10.42 17.17 15.79
N ASP A 145 10.25 18.49 15.78
CA ASP A 145 10.11 19.24 14.53
C ASP A 145 11.33 19.05 13.61
N GLU A 146 12.54 18.99 14.18
CA GLU A 146 13.77 18.75 13.40
C GLU A 146 13.84 17.34 12.78
N GLU A 147 13.25 16.33 13.43
CA GLU A 147 13.16 14.96 12.87
C GLU A 147 12.14 14.92 11.74
N ILE A 148 11.01 15.58 11.90
CA ILE A 148 9.99 15.72 10.86
C ILE A 148 10.55 16.46 9.65
N ASP A 149 11.21 17.60 9.85
CA ASP A 149 11.80 18.39 8.77
C ASP A 149 12.85 17.57 7.99
N ARG A 150 13.71 16.84 8.67
CA ARG A 150 14.69 15.94 8.02
C ARG A 150 14.03 14.82 7.21
N ALA A 151 12.97 14.23 7.76
CA ALA A 151 12.20 13.20 7.04
C ALA A 151 11.56 13.78 5.78
N LEU A 152 10.88 14.92 5.88
CA LEU A 152 10.27 15.64 4.75
C LEU A 152 11.30 16.09 3.71
N GLU A 153 12.46 16.59 4.15
CA GLU A 153 13.56 16.93 3.24
C GLU A 153 14.04 15.69 2.45
N THR A 154 14.15 14.55 3.12
CA THR A 154 14.56 13.29 2.48
C THR A 154 13.52 12.86 1.43
N VAL A 155 12.23 12.88 1.77
CA VAL A 155 11.15 12.53 0.84
C VAL A 155 11.10 13.52 -0.33
N SER A 156 11.29 14.82 -0.09
CA SER A 156 11.23 15.84 -1.14
C SER A 156 12.29 15.67 -2.24
N LYS A 157 13.39 14.98 -1.93
CA LYS A 157 14.46 14.63 -2.88
C LYS A 157 14.20 13.31 -3.61
N SER A 158 13.16 12.59 -3.26
CA SER A 158 12.80 11.32 -3.86
C SER A 158 11.92 11.47 -5.10
N ARG A 159 11.57 10.33 -5.70
CA ARG A 159 10.61 10.26 -6.82
C ARG A 159 9.21 9.85 -6.36
N ALA A 160 8.90 9.95 -5.06
CA ALA A 160 7.57 9.67 -4.56
C ALA A 160 6.54 10.65 -5.15
N ASP A 161 5.36 10.15 -5.48
CA ASP A 161 4.30 10.97 -6.10
C ASP A 161 3.49 11.73 -5.04
N ALA A 162 3.50 11.26 -3.78
CA ALA A 162 2.80 11.88 -2.64
C ALA A 162 3.46 11.55 -1.28
N VAL A 163 3.16 12.38 -0.28
CA VAL A 163 3.53 12.19 1.13
C VAL A 163 2.28 12.32 1.98
#